data_72c7c6972b1be2b8564b4b44d2129e7e
#
_entry.id   72c7c6972b1be2b8564b4b44d2129e7e
#
_cell.length_a   1.000
_cell.length_b   1.000
_cell.length_c   1.000
_cell.angle_alpha   90.00
_cell.angle_beta   90.00
_cell.angle_gamma   90.00
#
_symmetry.space_group_name_H-M   'P 1'
#
loop_
_entity.id
_entity.type
_entity.pdbx_description
1 polymer ?
#
loop_
_entity_poly.entity_id
_entity_poly.type
_entity_poly.pdbx_seq_one_letter_code
_entity_poly.pdbx_strand_id
1 'polypeptide(L)'
;MSEDKLKALRKQIDEIDEKLVPLFCKRMDTSLSVALYKKENGMPIFDAEREKAILDSLSESAGKYKGYASVLYGTLMDLSRALQHDVIDSAGAVPAEETVRFDASLPCHVACFGREGAYAHIAACSIFKAAEIEFFPTFADTADALLRDDRFDYAVMPVENSTAGSVLEVYDLLINNPLYIVAGIEIPVIHCLLGVSGAAESSVKTVYSHKQALSQCSEFIKAHGMQQVEELSTAAAAFRVSQEDDVHVGAIASKLAASQYGLEVIKEGIQNTSNNSTRFVALSRKLSSSDDADKISIVFSLDHRPGTLYRTLARFAALGLNLTKIESRPKHAGKFEYMFYLDFTGNIDREETWRLLSALKNEMQDFKVLGNYRDRGVNIN
;
A
#
# COMPACT_ATOMS: atom_id res chain seq x y z
N MET A 1 35.65 10.06 -31.80
CA MET A 1 35.42 11.50 -31.56
C MET A 1 36.42 11.91 -30.51
N SER A 2 37.16 13.04 -30.71
CA SER A 2 38.15 13.48 -29.73
C SER A 2 37.45 13.95 -28.44
N GLU A 3 38.12 13.80 -27.31
CA GLU A 3 37.65 14.21 -25.98
C GLU A 3 37.31 15.72 -25.96
N ASP A 4 38.05 16.52 -26.71
CA ASP A 4 37.82 17.95 -26.88
C ASP A 4 36.48 18.29 -27.55
N LYS A 5 36.02 17.47 -28.53
CA LYS A 5 34.71 17.67 -29.15
C LYS A 5 33.57 17.41 -28.18
N LEU A 6 33.69 16.39 -27.32
CA LEU A 6 32.70 16.09 -26.26
C LEU A 6 32.66 17.23 -25.25
N LYS A 7 33.81 17.76 -24.83
CA LYS A 7 33.90 18.87 -23.89
C LYS A 7 33.25 20.15 -24.46
N ALA A 8 33.48 20.45 -25.75
CA ALA A 8 32.84 21.58 -26.41
C ALA A 8 31.31 21.45 -26.49
N LEU A 9 30.79 20.24 -26.77
CA LEU A 9 29.33 19.99 -26.80
C LEU A 9 28.70 20.10 -25.41
N ARG A 10 29.36 19.61 -24.37
CA ARG A 10 28.91 19.79 -22.99
C ARG A 10 28.81 21.26 -22.59
N LYS A 11 29.84 22.05 -22.94
CA LYS A 11 29.82 23.50 -22.69
C LYS A 11 28.65 24.20 -23.39
N GLN A 12 28.29 23.80 -24.61
CA GLN A 12 27.10 24.33 -25.30
C GLN A 12 25.78 23.98 -24.54
N ILE A 13 25.71 22.79 -23.96
CA ILE A 13 24.55 22.39 -23.13
C ILE A 13 24.50 23.28 -21.90
N ASP A 14 25.62 23.45 -21.18
CA ASP A 14 25.70 24.29 -19.98
C ASP A 14 25.24 25.74 -20.27
N GLU A 15 25.68 26.34 -21.40
CA GLU A 15 25.26 27.68 -21.85
C GLU A 15 23.74 27.77 -22.17
N ILE A 16 23.12 26.68 -22.60
CA ILE A 16 21.67 26.58 -22.82
C ILE A 16 20.95 26.50 -21.48
N ASP A 17 21.42 25.65 -20.55
CA ASP A 17 20.82 25.43 -19.24
C ASP A 17 20.87 26.70 -18.37
N GLU A 18 21.95 27.49 -18.46
CA GLU A 18 22.06 28.83 -17.85
C GLU A 18 20.93 29.78 -18.28
N LYS A 19 20.35 29.59 -19.46
CA LYS A 19 19.18 30.38 -19.93
C LYS A 19 17.85 29.70 -19.61
N LEU A 20 17.81 28.38 -19.61
CA LEU A 20 16.59 27.61 -19.40
C LEU A 20 16.06 27.75 -17.98
N VAL A 21 16.95 27.63 -16.98
CA VAL A 21 16.56 27.71 -15.55
C VAL A 21 15.89 29.05 -15.19
N PRO A 22 16.45 30.22 -15.53
CA PRO A 22 15.78 31.49 -15.27
C PRO A 22 14.44 31.66 -15.99
N LEU A 23 14.31 31.12 -17.22
CA LEU A 23 13.03 31.14 -17.95
C LEU A 23 11.98 30.25 -17.29
N PHE A 24 12.40 29.08 -16.80
CA PHE A 24 11.54 28.19 -16.00
C PHE A 24 11.04 28.91 -14.73
N CYS A 25 11.96 29.49 -13.94
CA CYS A 25 11.59 30.22 -12.73
C CYS A 25 10.60 31.36 -13.04
N LYS A 26 10.88 32.16 -14.03
CA LYS A 26 10.00 33.27 -14.47
C LYS A 26 8.61 32.76 -14.89
N ARG A 27 8.56 31.59 -15.57
CA ARG A 27 7.28 30.97 -15.94
C ARG A 27 6.50 30.53 -14.71
N MET A 28 7.15 29.96 -13.70
CA MET A 28 6.52 29.55 -12.45
C MET A 28 6.01 30.76 -11.65
N ASP A 29 6.78 31.85 -11.55
CA ASP A 29 6.35 33.11 -10.91
C ASP A 29 5.14 33.73 -11.61
N THR A 30 5.12 33.68 -12.95
CA THR A 30 3.97 34.12 -13.73
C THR A 30 2.73 33.26 -13.45
N SER A 31 2.92 31.94 -13.28
CA SER A 31 1.84 31.01 -12.89
C SER A 31 1.24 31.36 -11.51
N LEU A 32 2.06 31.77 -10.55
CA LEU A 32 1.58 32.28 -9.25
C LEU A 32 0.71 33.53 -9.41
N SER A 33 1.14 34.46 -10.26
CA SER A 33 0.35 35.68 -10.55
C SER A 33 -1.00 35.33 -11.18
N VAL A 34 -1.03 34.34 -12.09
CA VAL A 34 -2.28 33.81 -12.68
C VAL A 34 -3.18 33.17 -11.60
N ALA A 35 -2.60 32.46 -10.63
CA ALA A 35 -3.35 31.86 -9.53
C ALA A 35 -4.06 32.92 -8.67
N LEU A 36 -3.36 33.99 -8.30
CA LEU A 36 -3.92 35.09 -7.55
C LEU A 36 -5.09 35.73 -8.29
N TYR A 37 -4.92 36.03 -9.59
CA TYR A 37 -5.99 36.58 -10.44
C TYR A 37 -7.21 35.63 -10.49
N LYS A 38 -7.00 34.34 -10.68
CA LYS A 38 -8.07 33.32 -10.69
C LYS A 38 -8.82 33.29 -9.35
N LYS A 39 -8.08 33.32 -8.24
CA LYS A 39 -8.65 33.34 -6.88
C LYS A 39 -9.55 34.54 -6.67
N GLU A 40 -9.08 35.73 -7.04
CA GLU A 40 -9.85 36.99 -6.92
C GLU A 40 -11.13 37.00 -7.78
N ASN A 41 -11.13 36.32 -8.92
CA ASN A 41 -12.23 36.28 -9.88
C ASN A 41 -13.07 35.00 -9.83
N GLY A 42 -12.84 34.08 -8.86
CA GLY A 42 -13.58 32.83 -8.72
C GLY A 42 -13.44 31.88 -9.91
N MET A 43 -12.31 31.92 -10.62
CA MET A 43 -12.06 31.13 -11.82
C MET A 43 -11.42 29.79 -11.47
N PRO A 44 -11.75 28.69 -12.19
CA PRO A 44 -11.11 27.40 -11.97
C PRO A 44 -9.62 27.43 -12.35
N ILE A 45 -8.80 26.66 -11.61
CA ILE A 45 -7.36 26.53 -11.92
C ILE A 45 -7.14 25.84 -13.26
N PHE A 46 -7.83 24.73 -13.50
CA PHE A 46 -7.70 23.94 -14.73
C PHE A 46 -8.47 24.58 -15.89
N ASP A 47 -7.78 24.78 -16.99
CA ASP A 47 -8.31 25.29 -18.26
C ASP A 47 -7.87 24.36 -19.40
N ALA A 48 -8.74 23.40 -19.74
CA ALA A 48 -8.48 22.34 -20.70
C ALA A 48 -8.24 22.91 -22.12
N GLU A 49 -8.97 23.96 -22.52
CA GLU A 49 -8.84 24.56 -23.86
C GLU A 49 -7.50 25.27 -23.99
N ARG A 50 -7.10 26.03 -22.97
CA ARG A 50 -5.81 26.72 -22.92
C ARG A 50 -4.64 25.75 -22.94
N GLU A 51 -4.68 24.67 -22.14
CA GLU A 51 -3.62 23.66 -22.10
C GLU A 51 -3.47 22.95 -23.45
N LYS A 52 -4.59 22.58 -24.06
CA LYS A 52 -4.60 21.98 -25.40
C LYS A 52 -4.01 22.92 -26.44
N ALA A 53 -4.40 24.19 -26.47
CA ALA A 53 -3.86 25.18 -27.41
C ALA A 53 -2.36 25.37 -27.25
N ILE A 54 -1.82 25.36 -26.02
CA ILE A 54 -0.39 25.43 -25.74
C ILE A 54 0.32 24.19 -26.31
N LEU A 55 -0.17 22.97 -26.04
CA LEU A 55 0.43 21.75 -26.51
C LEU A 55 0.42 21.65 -28.05
N ASP A 56 -0.65 22.06 -28.70
CA ASP A 56 -0.78 22.05 -30.15
C ASP A 56 0.25 23.02 -30.79
N SER A 57 0.30 24.27 -30.32
CA SER A 57 1.25 25.29 -30.81
C SER A 57 2.72 24.87 -30.62
N LEU A 58 3.07 24.35 -29.46
CA LEU A 58 4.45 23.91 -29.16
C LEU A 58 4.83 22.64 -29.91
N SER A 59 3.90 21.77 -30.18
CA SER A 59 4.07 20.58 -30.98
C SER A 59 4.53 20.94 -32.42
N GLU A 60 3.92 21.97 -32.99
CA GLU A 60 4.28 22.44 -34.34
C GLU A 60 5.68 23.06 -34.35
N SER A 61 6.00 23.88 -33.34
CA SER A 61 7.30 24.56 -33.23
C SER A 61 8.47 23.62 -32.97
N ALA A 62 8.26 22.50 -32.31
CA ALA A 62 9.31 21.56 -31.90
C ALA A 62 9.80 20.62 -33.02
N GLY A 63 9.11 20.55 -34.16
CA GLY A 63 9.49 19.74 -35.29
C GLY A 63 9.74 18.27 -34.93
N LYS A 64 10.95 17.75 -35.22
CA LYS A 64 11.31 16.35 -34.91
C LYS A 64 11.30 16.00 -33.42
N TYR A 65 11.29 16.97 -32.53
CA TYR A 65 11.26 16.80 -31.09
C TYR A 65 9.86 16.93 -30.50
N LYS A 66 8.81 16.96 -31.35
CA LYS A 66 7.40 17.13 -30.93
C LYS A 66 7.00 16.29 -29.73
N GLY A 67 7.29 14.99 -29.72
CA GLY A 67 6.94 14.07 -28.63
C GLY A 67 7.60 14.47 -27.29
N TYR A 68 8.88 14.78 -27.32
CA TYR A 68 9.63 15.22 -26.14
C TYR A 68 9.12 16.57 -25.60
N ALA A 69 8.86 17.51 -26.49
CA ALA A 69 8.31 18.82 -26.14
C ALA A 69 6.93 18.67 -25.48
N SER A 70 6.05 17.80 -26.00
CA SER A 70 4.73 17.56 -25.42
C SER A 70 4.81 16.99 -24.00
N VAL A 71 5.73 16.06 -23.73
CA VAL A 71 5.96 15.53 -22.37
C VAL A 71 6.50 16.60 -21.45
N LEU A 72 7.52 17.37 -21.87
CA LEU A 72 8.11 18.45 -21.06
C LEU A 72 7.04 19.50 -20.68
N TYR A 73 6.30 20.00 -21.66
CA TYR A 73 5.30 21.05 -21.41
C TYR A 73 4.07 20.54 -20.66
N GLY A 74 3.67 19.29 -20.87
CA GLY A 74 2.66 18.63 -20.02
C GLY A 74 3.09 18.64 -18.55
N THR A 75 4.32 18.21 -18.27
CA THR A 75 4.89 18.24 -16.90
C THR A 75 4.98 19.66 -16.34
N LEU A 76 5.43 20.64 -17.14
CA LEU A 76 5.48 22.03 -16.73
C LEU A 76 4.10 22.61 -16.36
N MET A 77 3.06 22.23 -17.10
CA MET A 77 1.68 22.65 -16.78
C MET A 77 1.17 22.00 -15.51
N ASP A 78 1.45 20.71 -15.30
CA ASP A 78 1.05 20.00 -14.08
C ASP A 78 1.73 20.59 -12.84
N LEU A 79 3.04 20.88 -12.90
CA LEU A 79 3.79 21.56 -11.84
C LEU A 79 3.24 22.97 -11.59
N SER A 80 2.89 23.70 -12.65
CA SER A 80 2.28 25.03 -12.52
C SER A 80 0.91 24.97 -11.83
N ARG A 81 0.08 23.95 -12.11
CA ARG A 81 -1.19 23.75 -11.42
C ARG A 81 -1.00 23.42 -9.96
N ALA A 82 -0.05 22.50 -9.65
CA ALA A 82 0.28 22.17 -8.27
C ALA A 82 0.63 23.45 -7.48
N LEU A 83 1.52 24.28 -8.04
CA LEU A 83 1.90 25.56 -7.43
C LEU A 83 0.72 26.55 -7.31
N GLN A 84 -0.22 26.58 -8.27
CA GLN A 84 -1.43 27.39 -8.20
C GLN A 84 -2.38 26.93 -7.09
N HIS A 85 -2.52 25.62 -6.89
CA HIS A 85 -3.29 25.03 -5.78
C HIS A 85 -2.71 25.44 -4.43
N ASP A 86 -1.39 25.47 -4.28
CA ASP A 86 -0.74 25.94 -3.04
C ASP A 86 -1.13 27.36 -2.64
N VAL A 87 -1.42 28.24 -3.61
CA VAL A 87 -1.81 29.64 -3.37
C VAL A 87 -3.32 29.78 -3.16
N ILE A 88 -4.12 29.02 -3.89
CA ILE A 88 -5.59 29.13 -3.86
C ILE A 88 -6.15 28.40 -2.64
N ASP A 89 -5.66 27.18 -2.41
CA ASP A 89 -6.08 26.30 -1.32
C ASP A 89 -5.28 26.56 -0.02
N SER A 90 -4.79 27.79 0.18
CA SER A 90 -4.06 28.22 1.40
C SER A 90 -4.84 28.01 2.71
N ALA A 91 -5.79 27.10 2.68
CA ALA A 91 -6.53 26.58 3.81
C ALA A 91 -5.78 25.39 4.41
N GLY A 92 -5.03 25.68 5.43
CA GLY A 92 -4.78 24.85 6.61
C GLY A 92 -4.43 23.37 6.45
N ALA A 93 -3.82 22.86 7.51
CA ALA A 93 -3.71 21.43 7.81
C ALA A 93 -5.03 20.68 7.57
N VAL A 94 -4.93 19.35 7.41
CA VAL A 94 -6.08 18.44 7.43
C VAL A 94 -7.09 18.94 8.44
N PRO A 95 -8.36 19.17 8.09
CA PRO A 95 -9.36 19.52 9.08
C PRO A 95 -9.31 18.50 10.21
N ALA A 96 -9.07 18.95 11.43
CA ALA A 96 -8.98 18.06 12.61
C ALA A 96 -10.26 17.22 12.83
N GLU A 97 -11.36 17.63 12.19
CA GLU A 97 -12.63 16.91 12.18
C GLU A 97 -12.62 15.65 11.27
N GLU A 98 -11.68 15.54 10.31
CA GLU A 98 -11.58 14.40 9.40
C GLU A 98 -10.64 13.30 9.88
N THR A 99 -9.80 13.57 10.89
CA THR A 99 -8.83 12.59 11.40
C THR A 99 -8.99 12.34 12.90
N VAL A 100 -8.67 11.12 13.32
CA VAL A 100 -8.57 10.74 14.73
C VAL A 100 -7.13 10.39 15.06
N ARG A 101 -6.71 10.62 16.31
CA ARG A 101 -5.40 10.15 16.78
C ARG A 101 -5.45 8.66 17.00
N PHE A 102 -4.51 7.94 16.37
CA PHE A 102 -4.32 6.50 16.57
C PHE A 102 -3.34 6.27 17.71
N ASP A 103 -3.75 5.47 18.70
CA ASP A 103 -2.90 5.01 19.81
C ASP A 103 -3.13 3.53 20.07
N ALA A 104 -2.19 2.69 19.64
CA ALA A 104 -2.23 1.24 19.78
C ALA A 104 -2.02 0.74 21.24
N SER A 105 -1.72 1.62 22.18
CA SER A 105 -1.51 1.26 23.60
C SER A 105 -2.81 1.24 24.42
N LEU A 106 -3.87 1.86 23.90
CA LEU A 106 -5.18 1.91 24.57
C LEU A 106 -5.90 0.57 24.46
N PRO A 107 -6.71 0.22 25.48
CA PRO A 107 -7.62 -0.92 25.40
C PRO A 107 -8.57 -0.76 24.21
N CYS A 108 -8.74 -1.82 23.43
CA CYS A 108 -9.57 -1.80 22.22
C CYS A 108 -10.11 -3.19 21.89
N HIS A 109 -11.20 -3.24 21.12
CA HIS A 109 -11.74 -4.46 20.56
C HIS A 109 -11.36 -4.57 19.07
N VAL A 110 -10.81 -5.73 18.70
CA VAL A 110 -10.24 -5.96 17.36
C VAL A 110 -10.95 -7.14 16.69
N ALA A 111 -11.58 -6.89 15.55
CA ALA A 111 -12.01 -7.93 14.62
C ALA A 111 -10.80 -8.46 13.86
N CYS A 112 -10.46 -9.74 13.96
CA CYS A 112 -9.30 -10.32 13.36
C CYS A 112 -9.68 -11.38 12.32
N PHE A 113 -9.12 -11.31 11.13
CA PHE A 113 -9.33 -12.34 10.11
C PHE A 113 -8.72 -13.68 10.52
N GLY A 114 -9.46 -14.77 10.28
CA GLY A 114 -9.01 -16.13 10.47
C GLY A 114 -9.41 -16.71 11.83
N ARG A 115 -8.44 -17.21 12.57
CA ARG A 115 -8.65 -17.80 13.90
C ARG A 115 -7.42 -17.67 14.78
N GLU A 116 -7.59 -18.02 16.02
CA GLU A 116 -6.52 -18.04 17.00
C GLU A 116 -5.30 -18.84 16.48
N GLY A 117 -4.09 -18.35 16.70
CA GLY A 117 -2.86 -18.97 16.20
C GLY A 117 -2.49 -18.66 14.73
N ALA A 118 -3.36 -17.97 13.98
CA ALA A 118 -3.05 -17.54 12.61
C ALA A 118 -2.04 -16.36 12.58
N TYR A 119 -1.43 -16.11 11.42
CA TYR A 119 -0.52 -14.97 11.24
C TYR A 119 -1.21 -13.61 11.46
N ALA A 120 -2.50 -13.50 11.15
CA ALA A 120 -3.27 -12.29 11.46
C ALA A 120 -3.41 -12.07 12.97
N HIS A 121 -3.53 -13.15 13.77
CA HIS A 121 -3.49 -13.06 15.24
C HIS A 121 -2.15 -12.52 15.73
N ILE A 122 -1.03 -13.03 15.18
CA ILE A 122 0.32 -12.51 15.51
C ILE A 122 0.40 -11.01 15.19
N ALA A 123 -0.12 -10.59 14.03
CA ALA A 123 -0.15 -9.19 13.63
C ALA A 123 -0.97 -8.33 14.59
N ALA A 124 -2.18 -8.77 14.97
CA ALA A 124 -3.04 -8.07 15.90
C ALA A 124 -2.38 -7.87 17.27
N CYS A 125 -1.80 -8.93 17.85
CA CYS A 125 -1.06 -8.86 19.12
C CYS A 125 0.19 -7.98 19.04
N SER A 126 0.83 -7.90 17.86
CA SER A 126 2.02 -7.07 17.65
C SER A 126 1.68 -5.60 17.48
N ILE A 127 0.53 -5.27 16.89
CA ILE A 127 0.05 -3.90 16.74
C ILE A 127 -0.52 -3.39 18.07
N PHE A 128 -1.42 -4.14 18.70
CA PHE A 128 -2.19 -3.73 19.87
C PHE A 128 -1.71 -4.44 21.14
N LYS A 129 -1.39 -3.68 22.17
CA LYS A 129 -0.87 -4.25 23.43
C LYS A 129 -1.96 -4.72 24.40
N ALA A 130 -3.14 -4.16 24.30
CA ALA A 130 -4.25 -4.39 25.22
C ALA A 130 -5.57 -4.61 24.46
N ALA A 131 -5.55 -5.48 23.43
CA ALA A 131 -6.71 -5.78 22.60
C ALA A 131 -7.48 -7.00 23.09
N GLU A 132 -8.82 -6.90 23.07
CA GLU A 132 -9.71 -8.05 23.04
C GLU A 132 -9.96 -8.43 21.58
N ILE A 133 -9.56 -9.65 21.17
CA ILE A 133 -9.55 -10.08 19.78
C ILE A 133 -10.65 -11.10 19.55
N GLU A 134 -11.54 -10.81 18.59
CA GLU A 134 -12.56 -11.74 18.10
C GLU A 134 -12.25 -12.12 16.65
N PHE A 135 -12.42 -13.42 16.30
CA PHE A 135 -11.99 -13.95 15.01
C PHE A 135 -13.15 -14.18 14.06
N PHE A 136 -12.93 -13.82 12.77
CA PHE A 136 -13.91 -13.94 11.70
C PHE A 136 -13.36 -14.75 10.53
N PRO A 137 -14.16 -15.63 9.92
CA PRO A 137 -13.68 -16.59 8.94
C PRO A 137 -13.32 -15.98 7.57
N THR A 138 -13.93 -14.85 7.21
CA THR A 138 -13.71 -14.19 5.91
C THR A 138 -13.28 -12.73 6.08
N PHE A 139 -12.67 -12.15 5.04
CA PHE A 139 -12.35 -10.70 5.04
C PHE A 139 -13.61 -9.85 5.09
N ALA A 140 -14.67 -10.29 4.41
CA ALA A 140 -15.96 -9.59 4.42
C ALA A 140 -16.58 -9.58 5.82
N ASP A 141 -16.63 -10.71 6.53
CA ASP A 141 -17.15 -10.78 7.90
C ASP A 141 -16.32 -9.92 8.86
N THR A 142 -14.98 -9.91 8.70
CA THR A 142 -14.07 -9.07 9.49
C THR A 142 -14.33 -7.58 9.27
N ALA A 143 -14.53 -7.18 8.01
CA ALA A 143 -14.86 -5.80 7.66
C ALA A 143 -16.27 -5.41 8.13
N ASP A 144 -17.25 -6.28 7.96
CA ASP A 144 -18.63 -6.07 8.40
C ASP A 144 -18.73 -5.96 9.94
N ALA A 145 -17.95 -6.73 10.69
CA ALA A 145 -17.87 -6.59 12.14
C ALA A 145 -17.41 -5.17 12.52
N LEU A 146 -16.34 -4.68 11.93
CA LEU A 146 -15.89 -3.30 12.17
C LEU A 146 -16.92 -2.26 11.72
N LEU A 147 -17.59 -2.46 10.58
CA LEU A 147 -18.49 -1.46 9.99
C LEU A 147 -19.84 -1.36 10.70
N ARG A 148 -20.37 -2.47 11.25
CA ARG A 148 -21.75 -2.59 11.71
C ARG A 148 -21.89 -2.80 13.20
N ASP A 149 -20.83 -3.19 13.89
CA ASP A 149 -20.84 -3.42 15.34
C ASP A 149 -19.90 -2.42 16.02
N ASP A 150 -20.49 -1.49 16.77
CA ASP A 150 -19.76 -0.42 17.45
C ASP A 150 -18.86 -0.91 18.59
N ARG A 151 -18.93 -2.19 18.97
CA ARG A 151 -17.99 -2.80 19.92
C ARG A 151 -16.57 -2.84 19.36
N PHE A 152 -16.42 -3.01 18.03
CA PHE A 152 -15.10 -3.09 17.41
C PHE A 152 -14.55 -1.70 17.07
N ASP A 153 -13.33 -1.45 17.51
CA ASP A 153 -12.58 -0.24 17.21
C ASP A 153 -11.78 -0.40 15.94
N TYR A 154 -11.23 -1.61 15.72
CA TYR A 154 -10.31 -1.92 14.62
C TYR A 154 -10.61 -3.28 14.00
N ALA A 155 -10.11 -3.48 12.76
CA ALA A 155 -10.03 -4.79 12.12
C ALA A 155 -8.60 -5.07 11.65
N VAL A 156 -8.15 -6.33 11.72
CA VAL A 156 -6.82 -6.74 11.25
C VAL A 156 -6.93 -7.79 10.17
N MET A 157 -6.32 -7.50 9.00
CA MET A 157 -6.29 -8.42 7.86
C MET A 157 -5.04 -8.25 7.00
N PRO A 158 -4.66 -9.29 6.20
CA PRO A 158 -3.50 -9.20 5.31
C PRO A 158 -3.82 -8.33 4.08
N VAL A 159 -2.85 -7.57 3.60
CA VAL A 159 -2.96 -6.80 2.34
C VAL A 159 -2.00 -7.26 1.27
N GLU A 160 -0.88 -7.90 1.65
CA GLU A 160 0.15 -8.30 0.70
C GLU A 160 0.99 -9.46 1.27
N ASN A 161 1.35 -10.41 0.41
CA ASN A 161 2.34 -11.43 0.72
C ASN A 161 3.49 -11.32 -0.29
N SER A 162 4.73 -11.39 0.17
CA SER A 162 5.93 -11.18 -0.66
C SER A 162 6.07 -12.19 -1.81
N THR A 163 5.43 -13.36 -1.70
CA THR A 163 5.47 -14.42 -2.72
C THR A 163 4.18 -14.54 -3.53
N ALA A 164 3.03 -14.23 -2.93
CA ALA A 164 1.72 -14.36 -3.57
C ALA A 164 1.18 -13.02 -4.12
N GLY A 165 1.79 -11.90 -3.75
CA GLY A 165 1.34 -10.56 -4.14
C GLY A 165 0.22 -10.01 -3.29
N SER A 166 -0.52 -9.06 -3.83
CA SER A 166 -1.55 -8.31 -3.12
C SER A 166 -2.82 -9.14 -2.87
N VAL A 167 -3.41 -8.97 -1.68
CA VAL A 167 -4.69 -9.56 -1.29
C VAL A 167 -5.82 -8.67 -1.83
N LEU A 168 -6.21 -8.92 -3.07
CA LEU A 168 -7.08 -8.05 -3.86
C LEU A 168 -8.44 -7.81 -3.22
N GLU A 169 -9.00 -8.81 -2.54
CA GLU A 169 -10.29 -8.72 -1.85
C GLU A 169 -10.28 -7.67 -0.73
N VAL A 170 -9.16 -7.55 0.00
CA VAL A 170 -9.02 -6.54 1.05
C VAL A 170 -8.92 -5.13 0.46
N TYR A 171 -8.26 -4.97 -0.67
CA TYR A 171 -8.26 -3.69 -1.39
C TYR A 171 -9.65 -3.30 -1.88
N ASP A 172 -10.45 -4.27 -2.36
CA ASP A 172 -11.84 -4.01 -2.77
C ASP A 172 -12.69 -3.55 -1.58
N LEU A 173 -12.49 -4.13 -0.39
CA LEU A 173 -13.14 -3.68 0.83
C LEU A 173 -12.74 -2.25 1.22
N LEU A 174 -11.45 -1.92 1.12
CA LEU A 174 -10.94 -0.57 1.39
C LEU A 174 -11.49 0.49 0.44
N ILE A 175 -11.72 0.16 -0.83
CA ILE A 175 -12.29 1.09 -1.81
C ILE A 175 -13.77 1.34 -1.54
N ASN A 176 -14.51 0.24 -1.37
CA ASN A 176 -15.97 0.27 -1.39
C ASN A 176 -16.60 0.65 -0.05
N ASN A 177 -15.82 0.73 1.02
CA ASN A 177 -16.30 1.01 2.37
C ASN A 177 -15.54 2.17 3.01
N PRO A 178 -16.09 2.86 4.02
CA PRO A 178 -15.40 3.87 4.80
C PRO A 178 -14.40 3.23 5.77
N LEU A 179 -13.42 2.53 5.23
CA LEU A 179 -12.33 1.87 5.96
C LEU A 179 -11.00 2.57 5.62
N TYR A 180 -10.16 2.72 6.64
CA TYR A 180 -8.87 3.40 6.55
C TYR A 180 -7.79 2.60 7.28
N ILE A 181 -6.60 2.53 6.70
CA ILE A 181 -5.43 1.90 7.31
C ILE A 181 -4.87 2.85 8.38
N VAL A 182 -4.73 2.35 9.61
CA VAL A 182 -4.21 3.11 10.76
C VAL A 182 -2.86 2.60 11.27
N ALA A 183 -2.50 1.36 10.94
CA ALA A 183 -1.19 0.78 11.20
C ALA A 183 -0.89 -0.31 10.19
N GLY A 184 0.40 -0.50 9.87
CA GLY A 184 0.90 -1.61 9.06
C GLY A 184 1.98 -2.37 9.81
N ILE A 185 2.05 -3.69 9.57
CA ILE A 185 3.09 -4.55 10.12
C ILE A 185 3.44 -5.66 9.15
N GLU A 186 4.72 -5.93 8.99
CA GLU A 186 5.21 -7.05 8.20
C GLU A 186 5.56 -8.22 9.13
N ILE A 187 4.91 -9.36 8.91
CA ILE A 187 5.12 -10.59 9.69
C ILE A 187 5.85 -11.61 8.82
N PRO A 188 7.05 -12.08 9.21
CA PRO A 188 7.70 -13.20 8.55
C PRO A 188 6.84 -14.47 8.64
N VAL A 189 6.68 -15.16 7.52
CA VAL A 189 5.94 -16.41 7.46
C VAL A 189 6.92 -17.56 7.66
N ILE A 190 7.06 -18.00 8.90
CA ILE A 190 7.91 -19.12 9.29
C ILE A 190 7.00 -20.32 9.52
N HIS A 191 7.12 -21.33 8.67
CA HIS A 191 6.35 -22.56 8.80
C HIS A 191 7.08 -23.57 9.68
N CYS A 192 6.35 -24.15 10.63
CA CYS A 192 6.81 -25.22 11.49
C CYS A 192 6.02 -26.50 11.22
N LEU A 193 6.68 -27.65 11.33
CA LEU A 193 6.02 -28.92 11.49
C LEU A 193 5.61 -29.05 12.96
N LEU A 194 4.32 -29.20 13.20
CA LEU A 194 3.71 -29.33 14.51
C LEU A 194 3.12 -30.73 14.66
N GLY A 195 3.14 -31.27 15.87
CA GLY A 195 2.50 -32.55 16.20
C GLY A 195 2.10 -32.62 17.67
N VAL A 196 1.40 -33.68 18.05
CA VAL A 196 1.07 -33.97 19.44
C VAL A 196 2.33 -34.41 20.20
N SER A 197 2.29 -34.40 21.53
CA SER A 197 3.42 -34.83 22.36
C SER A 197 3.87 -36.25 22.02
N GLY A 198 5.17 -36.41 21.85
CA GLY A 198 5.79 -37.67 21.42
C GLY A 198 5.82 -37.88 19.89
N ALA A 199 5.25 -37.03 19.09
CA ALA A 199 5.42 -37.05 17.63
C ALA A 199 6.85 -36.62 17.26
N ALA A 200 7.44 -37.28 16.28
CA ALA A 200 8.79 -37.00 15.77
C ALA A 200 8.76 -36.83 14.24
N GLU A 201 9.75 -36.14 13.68
CA GLU A 201 9.88 -35.94 12.23
C GLU A 201 9.81 -37.27 11.44
N SER A 202 10.33 -38.35 11.98
CA SER A 202 10.29 -39.68 11.38
C SER A 202 8.95 -40.40 11.53
N SER A 203 8.14 -40.04 12.53
CA SER A 203 6.83 -40.70 12.77
C SER A 203 5.73 -40.10 11.92
N VAL A 204 5.79 -38.81 11.60
CA VAL A 204 4.74 -38.10 10.84
C VAL A 204 4.68 -38.61 9.40
N LYS A 205 3.51 -39.10 8.97
CA LYS A 205 3.23 -39.62 7.63
C LYS A 205 2.30 -38.71 6.83
N THR A 206 1.43 -37.97 7.50
CA THR A 206 0.46 -37.06 6.88
C THR A 206 0.58 -35.68 7.48
N VAL A 207 0.59 -34.66 6.61
CA VAL A 207 0.62 -33.25 7.04
C VAL A 207 -0.61 -32.50 6.52
N TYR A 208 -1.25 -31.77 7.41
CA TYR A 208 -2.37 -30.88 7.13
C TYR A 208 -1.88 -29.45 7.05
N SER A 209 -2.34 -28.70 6.06
CA SER A 209 -2.19 -27.23 6.03
C SER A 209 -3.00 -26.58 4.93
N HIS A 210 -2.99 -25.25 4.90
CA HIS A 210 -3.49 -24.50 3.76
C HIS A 210 -2.67 -24.80 2.51
N LYS A 211 -3.33 -24.88 1.35
CA LYS A 211 -2.71 -25.19 0.04
C LYS A 211 -1.43 -24.40 -0.23
N GLN A 212 -1.41 -23.11 0.08
CA GLN A 212 -0.24 -22.27 -0.12
C GLN A 212 0.95 -22.68 0.78
N ALA A 213 0.69 -22.99 2.05
CA ALA A 213 1.73 -23.42 2.98
C ALA A 213 2.29 -24.79 2.60
N LEU A 214 1.43 -25.72 2.14
CA LEU A 214 1.88 -27.02 1.60
C LEU A 214 2.81 -26.81 0.40
N SER A 215 2.46 -25.94 -0.53
CA SER A 215 3.32 -25.59 -1.68
C SER A 215 4.64 -24.95 -1.25
N GLN A 216 4.61 -24.07 -0.26
CA GLN A 216 5.82 -23.41 0.28
C GLN A 216 6.74 -24.33 1.06
N CYS A 217 6.26 -25.50 1.51
CA CYS A 217 7.01 -26.52 2.22
C CYS A 217 7.21 -27.82 1.39
N SER A 218 6.98 -27.76 0.09
CA SER A 218 6.93 -28.94 -0.78
C SER A 218 8.23 -29.74 -0.81
N GLU A 219 9.39 -29.10 -0.71
CA GLU A 219 10.69 -29.78 -0.68
C GLU A 219 10.84 -30.60 0.60
N PHE A 220 10.52 -30.04 1.75
CA PHE A 220 10.54 -30.74 3.04
C PHE A 220 9.56 -31.91 3.05
N ILE A 221 8.32 -31.72 2.63
CA ILE A 221 7.29 -32.74 2.57
C ILE A 221 7.72 -33.92 1.67
N LYS A 222 8.28 -33.61 0.49
CA LYS A 222 8.78 -34.61 -0.45
C LYS A 222 9.97 -35.38 0.10
N ALA A 223 10.92 -34.69 0.74
CA ALA A 223 12.10 -35.33 1.31
C ALA A 223 11.77 -36.38 2.40
N HIS A 224 10.64 -36.17 3.11
CA HIS A 224 10.17 -37.07 4.18
C HIS A 224 9.07 -38.05 3.73
N GLY A 225 8.66 -37.99 2.44
CA GLY A 225 7.63 -38.87 1.89
C GLY A 225 6.24 -38.70 2.52
N MET A 226 5.94 -37.49 3.03
CA MET A 226 4.68 -37.20 3.73
C MET A 226 3.54 -37.02 2.74
N GLN A 227 2.33 -37.49 3.10
CA GLN A 227 1.10 -37.20 2.40
C GLN A 227 0.61 -35.80 2.76
N GLN A 228 -0.02 -35.08 1.80
CA GLN A 228 -0.53 -33.73 1.99
C GLN A 228 -2.06 -33.74 2.00
N VAL A 229 -2.64 -33.04 2.96
CA VAL A 229 -4.10 -32.83 3.04
C VAL A 229 -4.37 -31.34 3.20
N GLU A 230 -5.21 -30.80 2.31
CA GLU A 230 -5.56 -29.39 2.34
C GLU A 230 -6.57 -29.08 3.44
N GLU A 231 -6.36 -27.95 4.12
CA GLU A 231 -7.21 -27.37 5.13
C GLU A 231 -7.50 -25.89 4.83
N LEU A 232 -8.58 -25.34 5.42
CA LEU A 232 -9.00 -23.95 5.21
C LEU A 232 -7.93 -22.92 5.58
N SER A 233 -7.10 -23.23 6.60
CA SER A 233 -5.99 -22.36 7.03
C SER A 233 -4.94 -23.19 7.77
N THR A 234 -3.73 -22.62 7.92
CA THR A 234 -2.64 -23.24 8.71
C THR A 234 -3.05 -23.45 10.17
N ALA A 235 -3.78 -22.49 10.78
CA ALA A 235 -4.27 -22.60 12.14
C ALA A 235 -5.42 -23.63 12.27
N ALA A 236 -6.25 -23.80 11.21
CA ALA A 236 -7.28 -24.86 11.18
C ALA A 236 -6.62 -26.25 11.15
N ALA A 237 -5.54 -26.40 10.40
CA ALA A 237 -4.76 -27.63 10.38
C ALA A 237 -4.17 -27.96 11.77
N ALA A 238 -3.59 -26.97 12.46
CA ALA A 238 -3.07 -27.17 13.80
C ALA A 238 -4.17 -27.56 14.78
N PHE A 239 -5.33 -26.89 14.75
CA PHE A 239 -6.48 -27.28 15.55
C PHE A 239 -6.93 -28.72 15.27
N ARG A 240 -7.01 -29.12 14.01
CA ARG A 240 -7.40 -30.48 13.63
C ARG A 240 -6.44 -31.52 14.21
N VAL A 241 -5.13 -31.34 14.05
CA VAL A 241 -4.11 -32.25 14.56
C VAL A 241 -4.20 -32.38 16.09
N SER A 242 -4.51 -31.30 16.81
CA SER A 242 -4.71 -31.34 18.27
C SER A 242 -5.93 -32.18 18.69
N GLN A 243 -6.93 -32.36 17.82
CA GLN A 243 -8.12 -33.18 18.10
C GLN A 243 -7.96 -34.64 17.70
N GLU A 244 -7.10 -34.94 16.71
CA GLU A 244 -6.85 -36.31 16.25
C GLU A 244 -5.95 -37.10 17.23
N ASP A 245 -5.08 -36.41 17.98
CA ASP A 245 -4.16 -36.97 19.00
C ASP A 245 -3.36 -38.18 18.49
N ASP A 246 -2.88 -38.10 17.22
CA ASP A 246 -2.13 -39.16 16.53
C ASP A 246 -0.71 -38.66 16.20
N VAL A 247 0.32 -39.42 16.68
CA VAL A 247 1.74 -39.13 16.42
C VAL A 247 2.16 -39.27 14.95
N HIS A 248 1.29 -39.86 14.11
CA HIS A 248 1.55 -40.02 12.67
C HIS A 248 1.01 -38.87 11.82
N VAL A 249 0.28 -37.94 12.43
CA VAL A 249 -0.23 -36.73 11.74
C VAL A 249 0.45 -35.48 12.25
N GLY A 250 0.70 -34.54 11.36
CA GLY A 250 1.29 -33.25 11.70
C GLY A 250 0.59 -32.09 11.01
N ALA A 251 0.75 -30.92 11.54
CA ALA A 251 0.31 -29.68 10.90
C ALA A 251 1.49 -28.81 10.46
N ILE A 252 1.35 -28.14 9.33
CA ILE A 252 2.28 -27.07 8.94
C ILE A 252 1.61 -25.75 9.29
N ALA A 253 2.12 -25.08 10.34
CA ALA A 253 1.54 -23.83 10.85
C ALA A 253 2.60 -22.96 11.55
N SER A 254 2.16 -21.86 12.18
CA SER A 254 3.03 -20.98 12.95
C SER A 254 3.38 -21.56 14.32
N LYS A 255 4.46 -21.08 14.92
CA LYS A 255 4.83 -21.43 16.30
C LYS A 255 3.76 -21.01 17.33
N LEU A 256 3.05 -19.90 17.07
CA LEU A 256 1.95 -19.47 17.92
C LEU A 256 0.81 -20.51 17.91
N ALA A 257 0.50 -21.10 16.75
CA ALA A 257 -0.52 -22.14 16.66
C ALA A 257 -0.15 -23.38 17.50
N ALA A 258 1.15 -23.73 17.61
CA ALA A 258 1.57 -24.81 18.48
C ALA A 258 1.20 -24.55 19.95
N SER A 259 1.59 -23.40 20.49
CA SER A 259 1.26 -23.05 21.90
C SER A 259 -0.24 -22.93 22.13
N GLN A 260 -0.98 -22.43 21.15
CA GLN A 260 -2.42 -22.19 21.27
C GLN A 260 -3.23 -23.49 21.31
N TYR A 261 -2.80 -24.51 20.57
CA TYR A 261 -3.51 -25.79 20.47
C TYR A 261 -2.83 -26.94 21.22
N GLY A 262 -1.83 -26.62 22.07
CA GLY A 262 -1.14 -27.64 22.88
C GLY A 262 -0.31 -28.62 22.05
N LEU A 263 0.19 -28.21 20.89
CA LEU A 263 1.06 -28.99 20.04
C LEU A 263 2.55 -28.67 20.29
N GLU A 264 3.42 -29.61 19.97
CA GLU A 264 4.86 -29.43 20.01
C GLU A 264 5.41 -29.02 18.63
N VAL A 265 6.40 -28.12 18.63
CA VAL A 265 7.14 -27.79 17.42
C VAL A 265 8.17 -28.88 17.17
N ILE A 266 7.92 -29.77 16.20
CA ILE A 266 8.82 -30.85 15.80
C ILE A 266 10.01 -30.28 15.01
N LYS A 267 9.74 -29.35 14.08
CA LYS A 267 10.76 -28.73 13.24
C LYS A 267 10.34 -27.30 12.88
N GLU A 268 11.24 -26.35 13.04
CA GLU A 268 11.03 -24.95 12.66
C GLU A 268 11.71 -24.65 11.31
N GLY A 269 11.13 -23.72 10.53
CA GLY A 269 11.74 -23.21 9.30
C GLY A 269 11.76 -24.20 8.15
N ILE A 270 10.68 -24.93 7.93
CA ILE A 270 10.57 -25.99 6.91
C ILE A 270 10.16 -25.47 5.51
N GLN A 271 9.98 -24.15 5.35
CA GLN A 271 9.64 -23.55 4.06
C GLN A 271 10.82 -23.56 3.08
N ASN A 272 10.53 -23.67 1.78
CA ASN A 272 11.51 -23.74 0.70
C ASN A 272 12.38 -22.45 0.60
N THR A 273 11.84 -21.29 1.01
CA THR A 273 12.53 -20.00 0.96
C THR A 273 12.37 -19.25 2.29
N SER A 274 13.44 -18.58 2.73
CA SER A 274 13.45 -17.82 4.01
C SER A 274 12.85 -16.42 3.93
N ASN A 275 12.58 -15.91 2.72
CA ASN A 275 12.20 -14.51 2.50
C ASN A 275 10.68 -14.33 2.29
N ASN A 276 9.85 -15.17 2.91
CA ASN A 276 8.40 -15.02 2.83
C ASN A 276 7.90 -14.20 4.01
N SER A 277 7.22 -13.12 3.70
CA SER A 277 6.55 -12.25 4.68
C SER A 277 5.15 -11.88 4.21
N THR A 278 4.29 -11.57 5.17
CA THR A 278 2.95 -11.05 4.91
C THR A 278 2.80 -9.71 5.62
N ARG A 279 2.36 -8.72 4.87
CA ARG A 279 2.01 -7.42 5.40
C ARG A 279 0.56 -7.43 5.83
N PHE A 280 0.33 -7.13 7.11
CA PHE A 280 -0.99 -6.95 7.71
C PHE A 280 -1.24 -5.49 8.00
N VAL A 281 -2.51 -5.11 7.98
CA VAL A 281 -2.95 -3.76 8.32
C VAL A 281 -4.03 -3.79 9.38
N ALA A 282 -3.99 -2.81 10.26
CA ALA A 282 -5.11 -2.47 11.12
C ALA A 282 -5.97 -1.41 10.42
N LEU A 283 -7.26 -1.65 10.40
CA LEU A 283 -8.27 -0.80 9.77
C LEU A 283 -9.14 -0.14 10.81
N SER A 284 -9.61 1.07 10.52
CA SER A 284 -10.57 1.85 11.31
C SER A 284 -11.63 2.47 10.41
N ARG A 285 -12.76 2.87 10.98
CA ARG A 285 -13.84 3.62 10.28
C ARG A 285 -13.47 5.08 9.97
N LYS A 286 -12.39 5.59 10.55
CA LYS A 286 -11.94 6.97 10.37
C LYS A 286 -10.48 7.03 9.96
N LEU A 287 -10.15 8.00 9.12
CA LEU A 287 -8.76 8.30 8.80
C LEU A 287 -8.03 8.71 10.08
N SER A 288 -6.83 8.20 10.28
CA SER A 288 -6.02 8.55 11.44
C SER A 288 -4.85 9.45 11.06
N SER A 289 -4.40 10.25 12.02
CA SER A 289 -3.09 10.87 11.99
C SER A 289 -2.28 10.46 13.21
N SER A 290 -0.96 10.32 13.04
CA SER A 290 -0.03 10.12 14.13
C SER A 290 1.31 10.78 13.77
N ASP A 291 2.01 11.29 14.80
CA ASP A 291 3.29 12.00 14.60
C ASP A 291 4.37 11.08 14.00
N ASP A 292 4.24 9.77 14.21
CA ASP A 292 5.17 8.75 13.74
C ASP A 292 4.71 8.07 12.43
N ALA A 293 3.62 8.52 11.81
CA ALA A 293 3.21 8.02 10.51
C ALA A 293 4.28 8.33 9.44
N ASP A 294 4.64 7.34 8.66
CA ASP A 294 5.70 7.41 7.65
C ASP A 294 5.26 6.93 6.27
N LYS A 295 4.04 6.42 6.16
CA LYS A 295 3.46 5.90 4.92
C LYS A 295 2.04 6.39 4.70
N ILE A 296 1.76 6.73 3.44
CA ILE A 296 0.43 7.06 2.96
C ILE A 296 0.07 6.11 1.83
N SER A 297 -1.13 5.55 1.90
CA SER A 297 -1.73 4.75 0.82
C SER A 297 -2.90 5.49 0.21
N ILE A 298 -2.93 5.56 -1.12
CA ILE A 298 -4.01 6.19 -1.88
C ILE A 298 -4.50 5.26 -3.00
N VAL A 299 -5.71 5.51 -3.44
CA VAL A 299 -6.26 4.93 -4.67
C VAL A 299 -6.88 6.02 -5.54
N PHE A 300 -6.74 5.89 -6.84
CA PHE A 300 -7.29 6.83 -7.82
C PHE A 300 -7.47 6.18 -9.18
N SER A 301 -8.32 6.76 -10.03
CA SER A 301 -8.41 6.41 -11.44
C SER A 301 -7.85 7.53 -12.33
N LEU A 302 -7.33 7.14 -13.49
CA LEU A 302 -6.79 8.05 -14.48
C LEU A 302 -7.43 7.83 -15.84
N ASP A 303 -7.56 8.91 -16.61
CA ASP A 303 -7.88 8.84 -18.02
C ASP A 303 -6.88 7.95 -18.77
N HIS A 304 -7.37 7.05 -19.60
CA HIS A 304 -6.55 6.17 -20.42
C HIS A 304 -5.92 6.95 -21.60
N ARG A 305 -4.91 7.79 -21.30
CA ARG A 305 -4.15 8.57 -22.27
C ARG A 305 -2.65 8.43 -22.03
N PRO A 306 -1.82 8.48 -23.09
CA PRO A 306 -0.38 8.45 -22.94
C PRO A 306 0.12 9.56 -21.99
N GLY A 307 0.98 9.18 -21.04
CA GLY A 307 1.65 10.12 -20.14
C GLY A 307 0.87 10.53 -18.89
N THR A 308 -0.43 10.18 -18.72
CA THR A 308 -1.21 10.56 -17.52
C THR A 308 -0.59 10.04 -16.24
N LEU A 309 -0.24 8.76 -16.18
CA LEU A 309 0.40 8.18 -15.00
C LEU A 309 1.77 8.83 -14.73
N TYR A 310 2.60 9.01 -15.77
CA TYR A 310 3.91 9.67 -15.62
C TYR A 310 3.78 11.07 -15.01
N ARG A 311 2.86 11.89 -15.50
CA ARG A 311 2.64 13.25 -15.00
C ARG A 311 2.13 13.25 -13.55
N THR A 312 1.27 12.30 -13.19
CA THR A 312 0.84 12.11 -11.79
C THR A 312 2.03 11.81 -10.89
N LEU A 313 2.88 10.83 -11.28
CA LEU A 313 4.06 10.44 -10.50
C LEU A 313 5.11 11.56 -10.40
N ALA A 314 5.25 12.40 -11.43
CA ALA A 314 6.16 13.55 -11.42
C ALA A 314 5.84 14.56 -10.29
N ARG A 315 4.58 14.66 -9.85
CA ARG A 315 4.17 15.55 -8.74
C ARG A 315 4.72 15.05 -7.40
N PHE A 316 4.73 13.75 -7.17
CA PHE A 316 5.34 13.15 -5.98
C PHE A 316 6.86 13.36 -5.99
N ALA A 317 7.50 13.15 -7.14
CA ALA A 317 8.93 13.36 -7.30
C ALA A 317 9.34 14.83 -7.06
N ALA A 318 8.54 15.79 -7.51
CA ALA A 318 8.78 17.22 -7.30
C ALA A 318 8.78 17.63 -5.83
N LEU A 319 8.04 16.90 -4.97
CA LEU A 319 8.00 17.09 -3.52
C LEU A 319 8.98 16.17 -2.77
N GLY A 320 9.82 15.40 -3.48
CA GLY A 320 10.76 14.47 -2.87
C GLY A 320 10.09 13.28 -2.16
N LEU A 321 8.83 12.98 -2.47
CA LEU A 321 8.10 11.85 -1.90
C LEU A 321 8.50 10.56 -2.62
N ASN A 322 8.98 9.58 -1.85
CA ASN A 322 9.40 8.28 -2.38
C ASN A 322 8.22 7.32 -2.50
N LEU A 323 8.01 6.81 -3.72
CA LEU A 323 6.98 5.80 -3.99
C LEU A 323 7.48 4.42 -3.57
N THR A 324 6.69 3.71 -2.77
CA THR A 324 7.06 2.38 -2.25
C THR A 324 6.25 1.25 -2.87
N LYS A 325 5.07 1.56 -3.44
CA LYS A 325 4.24 0.60 -4.17
C LYS A 325 3.45 1.32 -5.26
N ILE A 326 3.30 0.67 -6.40
CA ILE A 326 2.32 1.01 -7.42
C ILE A 326 1.72 -0.26 -8.00
N GLU A 327 0.41 -0.34 -8.03
CA GLU A 327 -0.32 -1.47 -8.60
C GLU A 327 -1.53 -0.95 -9.37
N SER A 328 -1.78 -1.52 -10.54
CA SER A 328 -2.94 -1.16 -11.38
C SER A 328 -3.93 -2.31 -11.46
N ARG A 329 -5.22 -1.99 -11.40
CA ARG A 329 -6.31 -2.95 -11.56
C ARG A 329 -7.35 -2.45 -12.56
N PRO A 330 -7.90 -3.33 -13.41
CA PRO A 330 -9.05 -2.98 -14.24
C PRO A 330 -10.25 -2.60 -13.36
N LYS A 331 -10.94 -1.54 -13.72
CA LYS A 331 -12.20 -1.16 -13.08
C LYS A 331 -13.33 -2.06 -13.64
N HIS A 332 -14.14 -2.64 -12.75
CA HIS A 332 -15.16 -3.63 -13.10
C HIS A 332 -16.38 -3.03 -13.81
N ALA A 333 -16.28 -2.34 -14.94
CA ALA A 333 -17.45 -1.82 -15.63
C ALA A 333 -17.27 -1.53 -17.13
N GLY A 334 -16.68 -2.45 -17.89
CA GLY A 334 -16.80 -2.47 -19.35
C GLY A 334 -16.05 -1.40 -20.15
N LYS A 335 -15.34 -0.47 -19.51
CA LYS A 335 -14.37 0.42 -20.12
C LYS A 335 -12.98 0.05 -19.60
N PHE A 336 -11.96 0.13 -20.47
CA PHE A 336 -10.55 -0.09 -20.09
C PHE A 336 -10.05 1.07 -19.19
N GLU A 337 -10.69 1.25 -18.03
CA GLU A 337 -10.29 2.17 -16.99
C GLU A 337 -9.54 1.40 -15.91
N TYR A 338 -8.48 1.99 -15.38
CA TYR A 338 -7.63 1.38 -14.37
C TYR A 338 -7.69 2.17 -13.07
N MET A 339 -7.86 1.45 -11.97
CA MET A 339 -7.60 1.95 -10.63
C MET A 339 -6.11 1.76 -10.32
N PHE A 340 -5.48 2.77 -9.76
CA PHE A 340 -4.10 2.73 -9.31
C PHE A 340 -4.05 2.81 -7.81
N TYR A 341 -3.37 1.84 -7.20
CA TYR A 341 -3.00 1.85 -5.78
C TYR A 341 -1.58 2.36 -5.69
N LEU A 342 -1.34 3.32 -4.82
CA LEU A 342 -0.05 3.95 -4.65
C LEU A 342 0.26 4.08 -3.17
N ASP A 343 1.40 3.53 -2.74
CA ASP A 343 1.97 3.80 -1.43
C ASP A 343 3.19 4.72 -1.59
N PHE A 344 3.33 5.69 -0.72
CA PHE A 344 4.48 6.57 -0.69
C PHE A 344 4.87 6.97 0.74
N THR A 345 6.13 7.35 0.91
CA THR A 345 6.62 7.82 2.20
C THR A 345 6.14 9.25 2.45
N GLY A 346 5.57 9.49 3.62
CA GLY A 346 5.07 10.80 3.99
C GLY A 346 4.19 10.76 5.23
N ASN A 347 3.74 11.94 5.64
CA ASN A 347 2.77 12.11 6.70
C ASN A 347 1.76 13.18 6.27
N ILE A 348 0.48 12.88 6.45
CA ILE A 348 -0.63 13.76 6.05
C ILE A 348 -0.65 15.08 6.84
N ASP A 349 -0.04 15.09 8.05
CA ASP A 349 0.07 16.29 8.89
C ASP A 349 1.11 17.29 8.34
N ARG A 350 1.90 16.91 7.33
CA ARG A 350 2.79 17.84 6.61
C ARG A 350 2.00 18.63 5.58
N GLU A 351 2.11 19.93 5.63
CA GLU A 351 1.36 20.86 4.79
C GLU A 351 1.53 20.55 3.29
N GLU A 352 2.75 20.27 2.83
CA GLU A 352 3.04 19.96 1.43
C GLU A 352 2.35 18.67 0.97
N THR A 353 2.34 17.66 1.83
CA THR A 353 1.69 16.37 1.56
C THR A 353 0.17 16.54 1.47
N TRP A 354 -0.40 17.27 2.43
CA TRP A 354 -1.83 17.54 2.42
C TRP A 354 -2.28 18.32 1.18
N ARG A 355 -1.53 19.36 0.80
CA ARG A 355 -1.79 20.13 -0.42
C ARG A 355 -1.78 19.25 -1.66
N LEU A 356 -0.79 18.38 -1.80
CA LEU A 356 -0.73 17.42 -2.90
C LEU A 356 -1.98 16.53 -2.94
N LEU A 357 -2.35 15.92 -1.80
CA LEU A 357 -3.51 15.04 -1.72
C LEU A 357 -4.82 15.77 -2.03
N SER A 358 -4.98 17.00 -1.55
CA SER A 358 -6.13 17.85 -1.84
C SER A 358 -6.24 18.21 -3.32
N ALA A 359 -5.12 18.56 -3.95
CA ALA A 359 -5.08 18.84 -5.38
C ALA A 359 -5.40 17.58 -6.21
N LEU A 360 -4.87 16.42 -5.84
CA LEU A 360 -5.18 15.14 -6.50
C LEU A 360 -6.66 14.78 -6.35
N LYS A 361 -7.24 14.96 -5.17
CA LYS A 361 -8.67 14.72 -4.90
C LYS A 361 -9.58 15.58 -5.78
N ASN A 362 -9.21 16.84 -6.03
CA ASN A 362 -9.99 17.76 -6.86
C ASN A 362 -9.85 17.47 -8.37
N GLU A 363 -8.75 16.87 -8.80
CA GLU A 363 -8.45 16.64 -10.22
C GLU A 363 -8.76 15.23 -10.70
N MET A 364 -8.76 14.23 -9.79
CA MET A 364 -8.87 12.82 -10.14
C MET A 364 -10.24 12.25 -9.81
N GLN A 365 -10.67 11.32 -10.65
CA GLN A 365 -11.87 10.53 -10.34
C GLN A 365 -11.51 9.40 -9.36
N ASP A 366 -12.50 9.00 -8.55
CA ASP A 366 -12.38 7.89 -7.59
C ASP A 366 -11.18 8.02 -6.63
N PHE A 367 -10.74 9.24 -6.34
CA PHE A 367 -9.63 9.47 -5.42
C PHE A 367 -10.05 9.20 -3.97
N LYS A 368 -9.27 8.36 -3.28
CA LYS A 368 -9.43 8.10 -1.85
C LYS A 368 -8.06 7.95 -1.17
N VAL A 369 -7.88 8.60 -0.03
CA VAL A 369 -6.80 8.27 0.90
C VAL A 369 -7.23 7.02 1.65
N LEU A 370 -6.46 5.94 1.50
CA LEU A 370 -6.72 4.66 2.16
C LEU A 370 -6.15 4.61 3.57
N GLY A 371 -5.12 5.41 3.86
CA GLY A 371 -4.53 5.49 5.18
C GLY A 371 -3.31 6.38 5.26
N ASN A 372 -3.02 6.85 6.48
CA ASN A 372 -1.81 7.54 6.90
C ASN A 372 -1.34 6.86 8.19
N TYR A 373 -0.26 6.11 8.14
CA TYR A 373 0.10 5.18 9.19
C TYR A 373 1.59 4.92 9.25
N ARG A 374 2.02 4.31 10.35
CA ARG A 374 3.35 3.73 10.46
C ARG A 374 3.34 2.28 10.00
N ASP A 375 4.27 1.96 9.09
CA ASP A 375 4.49 0.60 8.59
C ASP A 375 5.74 0.01 9.27
N ARG A 376 5.52 -0.91 10.20
CA ARG A 376 6.60 -1.49 11.02
C ARG A 376 7.02 -2.84 10.46
N GLY A 377 8.31 -3.02 10.18
CA GLY A 377 8.89 -4.36 10.10
C GLY A 377 8.91 -4.99 11.49
N VAL A 378 8.54 -6.26 11.62
CA VAL A 378 8.73 -6.97 12.89
C VAL A 378 10.17 -7.44 13.00
N ASN A 379 10.90 -6.88 13.95
CA ASN A 379 12.03 -7.57 14.53
C ASN A 379 11.47 -8.64 15.47
N ILE A 380 11.30 -9.87 14.98
CA ILE A 380 11.08 -11.02 15.84
C ILE A 380 12.46 -11.37 16.42
N ASN A 381 12.79 -10.72 17.54
CA ASN A 381 13.87 -11.19 18.43
C ASN A 381 13.26 -12.16 19.43
#